data_33af8aaacb6f2892cf93e76947f493ae
#
_entry.id   33af8aaacb6f2892cf93e76947f493ae
#
_cell.length_a   1.000
_cell.length_b   1.000
_cell.length_c   1.000
_cell.angle_alpha   90.00
_cell.angle_beta   90.00
_cell.angle_gamma   90.00
#
_symmetry.space_group_name_H-M   'P 1'
#
loop_
_entity.id
_entity.type
_entity.pdbx_description
1 polymer ?
#
loop_
_entity_poly.entity_id
_entity_poly.type
_entity_poly.pdbx_seq_one_letter_code
_entity_poly.pdbx_strand_id
1 'polypeptide(L)'
;MDSKTVEDEFVKDVERERVKLGGKRPNVLVCGYTGCGKTSLIQAVCGDDLVPADAIGDAKPTTTGFDEYASEHIRIWDSKGLEPGEGEPVFAAMLTGFLKERRMSSDVDSHVHLVWYTIQGPGARITDCDLELLTSVLANEHVIVVLSKADIARPEQIGAMRARLTEAGIDPEHIVSARDRQSGSQGCKELVELTQRLLPAAYRDSFVEAQRIDREARIEAVHNKKGKASAIIAAATVTATGIGATPIPVADAALLIPVQTGMIAALAALYGLKREAVRHAVLPFVARVVGIYAASSLLKCFPFLGSAINAGVAGTLTGALGWFTRDRFEAMALAKVTGEPVPQLDFDLETFRQYYAAFKTDKQ
;
A
#
# COMPACT_ATOMS: atom_id res chain seq x y z
N MET A 1 17.15 9.53 28.64
CA MET A 1 15.92 9.51 27.83
C MET A 1 15.09 8.32 28.30
N ASP A 2 13.84 8.51 28.62
CA ASP A 2 12.92 7.44 29.01
C ASP A 2 12.68 6.53 27.79
N SER A 3 12.65 5.19 27.99
CA SER A 3 12.46 4.19 26.93
C SER A 3 11.22 4.52 26.08
N LYS A 4 10.16 4.97 26.70
CA LYS A 4 8.90 5.36 26.05
C LYS A 4 9.06 6.53 25.09
N THR A 5 9.91 7.50 25.42
CA THR A 5 10.19 8.67 24.57
C THR A 5 10.93 8.26 23.31
N VAL A 6 11.90 7.33 23.42
CA VAL A 6 12.67 6.79 22.26
C VAL A 6 11.76 5.96 21.35
N GLU A 7 10.86 5.19 21.92
CA GLU A 7 9.88 4.40 21.17
C GLU A 7 8.93 5.29 20.37
N ASP A 8 8.37 6.33 20.99
CA ASP A 8 7.46 7.27 20.32
C ASP A 8 8.16 8.08 19.23
N GLU A 9 9.43 8.43 19.44
CA GLU A 9 10.23 9.14 18.43
C GLU A 9 10.55 8.26 17.23
N PHE A 10 10.94 6.99 17.45
CA PHE A 10 11.17 6.04 16.35
C PHE A 10 9.90 5.77 15.53
N VAL A 11 8.73 5.62 16.17
CA VAL A 11 7.45 5.47 15.46
C VAL A 11 7.13 6.71 14.62
N LYS A 12 7.41 7.91 15.13
CA LYS A 12 7.26 9.16 14.36
C LYS A 12 8.22 9.22 13.18
N ASP A 13 9.45 8.72 13.34
CA ASP A 13 10.41 8.66 12.24
C ASP A 13 9.96 7.71 11.14
N VAL A 14 9.43 6.53 11.49
CA VAL A 14 8.83 5.60 10.51
C VAL A 14 7.68 6.27 9.75
N GLU A 15 6.79 7.00 10.44
CA GLU A 15 5.67 7.72 9.80
C GLU A 15 6.19 8.85 8.89
N ARG A 16 7.20 9.59 9.32
CA ARG A 16 7.83 10.64 8.52
C ARG A 16 8.47 10.09 7.24
N GLU A 17 9.21 8.98 7.36
CA GLU A 17 9.80 8.30 6.20
C GLU A 17 8.74 7.70 5.28
N ARG A 18 7.65 7.20 5.84
CA ARG A 18 6.50 6.71 5.07
C ARG A 18 5.88 7.82 4.20
N VAL A 19 5.70 9.02 4.74
CA VAL A 19 5.24 10.19 3.97
C VAL A 19 6.21 10.55 2.85
N LYS A 20 7.51 10.48 3.09
CA LYS A 20 8.55 10.77 2.07
C LYS A 20 8.63 9.70 0.97
N LEU A 21 8.49 8.43 1.35
CA LEU A 21 8.62 7.28 0.45
C LEU A 21 7.28 6.89 -0.18
N GLY A 22 6.17 7.36 0.39
CA GLY A 22 4.82 7.02 -0.02
C GLY A 22 4.58 7.35 -1.47
N GLY A 23 4.10 6.37 -2.23
CA GLY A 23 3.57 6.56 -3.56
C GLY A 23 2.30 7.41 -3.53
N LYS A 24 1.96 7.99 -4.65
CA LYS A 24 0.69 8.71 -4.81
C LYS A 24 -0.47 7.74 -4.65
N ARG A 25 -1.39 8.07 -3.75
CA ARG A 25 -2.55 7.24 -3.41
C ARG A 25 -3.69 7.47 -4.41
N PRO A 26 -4.13 6.44 -5.17
CA PRO A 26 -5.26 6.59 -6.08
C PRO A 26 -6.56 6.81 -5.31
N ASN A 27 -7.42 7.65 -5.88
CA ASN A 27 -8.81 7.84 -5.46
C ASN A 27 -9.71 7.12 -6.46
N VAL A 28 -10.43 6.11 -5.99
CA VAL A 28 -11.39 5.34 -6.77
C VAL A 28 -12.80 5.66 -6.28
N LEU A 29 -13.67 6.03 -7.19
CA LEU A 29 -15.09 6.22 -6.92
C LEU A 29 -15.84 4.94 -7.29
N VAL A 30 -16.68 4.44 -6.39
CA VAL A 30 -17.55 3.29 -6.66
C VAL A 30 -19.00 3.76 -6.59
N CYS A 31 -19.74 3.57 -7.67
CA CYS A 31 -21.12 4.03 -7.77
C CYS A 31 -22.01 3.03 -8.53
N GLY A 32 -23.33 3.21 -8.43
CA GLY A 32 -24.35 2.34 -9.00
C GLY A 32 -25.57 2.20 -8.08
N TYR A 33 -26.55 1.43 -8.49
CA TYR A 33 -27.81 1.24 -7.75
C TYR A 33 -27.62 0.63 -6.37
N THR A 34 -28.58 0.88 -5.47
CA THR A 34 -28.67 0.22 -4.17
C THR A 34 -28.74 -1.29 -4.35
N GLY A 35 -27.98 -2.04 -3.55
CA GLY A 35 -27.96 -3.51 -3.60
C GLY A 35 -27.18 -4.12 -4.77
N CYS A 36 -26.53 -3.32 -5.65
CA CYS A 36 -25.70 -3.87 -6.72
C CYS A 36 -24.35 -4.43 -6.25
N GLY A 37 -24.01 -4.36 -4.97
CA GLY A 37 -22.82 -4.99 -4.39
C GLY A 37 -21.55 -4.14 -4.40
N LYS A 38 -21.66 -2.80 -4.37
CA LYS A 38 -20.51 -1.88 -4.34
C LYS A 38 -19.55 -2.14 -3.17
N THR A 39 -20.07 -2.09 -1.96
CA THR A 39 -19.27 -2.31 -0.74
C THR A 39 -18.67 -3.71 -0.71
N SER A 40 -19.41 -4.73 -1.14
CA SER A 40 -18.90 -6.11 -1.27
C SER A 40 -17.77 -6.21 -2.30
N LEU A 41 -17.86 -5.46 -3.41
CA LEU A 41 -16.81 -5.40 -4.43
C LEU A 41 -15.54 -4.77 -3.88
N ILE A 42 -15.68 -3.65 -3.16
CA ILE A 42 -14.56 -2.97 -2.50
C ILE A 42 -13.87 -3.92 -1.53
N GLN A 43 -14.65 -4.60 -0.68
CA GLN A 43 -14.12 -5.56 0.27
C GLN A 43 -13.44 -6.75 -0.43
N ALA A 44 -14.01 -7.27 -1.52
CA ALA A 44 -13.42 -8.36 -2.29
C ALA A 44 -12.05 -7.97 -2.86
N VAL A 45 -11.91 -6.75 -3.37
CA VAL A 45 -10.65 -6.27 -3.98
C VAL A 45 -9.63 -5.84 -2.93
N CYS A 46 -10.03 -5.08 -1.91
CA CYS A 46 -9.11 -4.46 -0.95
C CYS A 46 -9.05 -5.14 0.42
N GLY A 47 -10.02 -6.01 0.71
CA GLY A 47 -10.09 -6.83 1.92
C GLY A 47 -10.71 -6.15 3.12
N ASP A 48 -10.88 -6.94 4.19
CA ASP A 48 -11.59 -6.58 5.41
C ASP A 48 -10.85 -5.49 6.23
N ASP A 49 -9.55 -5.33 6.02
CA ASP A 49 -8.78 -4.26 6.66
C ASP A 49 -9.17 -2.86 6.18
N LEU A 50 -9.68 -2.75 4.94
CA LEU A 50 -10.16 -1.48 4.39
C LEU A 50 -11.65 -1.29 4.65
N VAL A 51 -12.45 -2.34 4.42
CA VAL A 51 -13.91 -2.33 4.60
C VAL A 51 -14.28 -3.41 5.61
N PRO A 52 -14.63 -3.06 6.85
CA PRO A 52 -15.06 -4.02 7.85
C PRO A 52 -16.29 -4.82 7.40
N ALA A 53 -16.41 -6.06 7.87
CA ALA A 53 -17.48 -6.95 7.46
C ALA A 53 -18.89 -6.45 7.85
N ASP A 54 -18.99 -5.67 8.92
CA ASP A 54 -20.21 -5.02 9.41
C ASP A 54 -20.62 -3.79 8.57
N ALA A 55 -19.75 -3.25 7.74
CA ALA A 55 -20.10 -2.20 6.79
C ALA A 55 -20.97 -2.69 5.62
N ILE A 56 -21.05 -4.03 5.42
CA ILE A 56 -21.89 -4.62 4.37
C ILE A 56 -23.30 -4.82 4.90
N GLY A 57 -24.25 -4.03 4.40
CA GLY A 57 -25.68 -4.19 4.68
C GLY A 57 -26.36 -3.04 5.43
N ASP A 58 -25.66 -2.36 6.36
CA ASP A 58 -26.24 -1.33 7.23
C ASP A 58 -25.39 -0.04 7.30
N ALA A 59 -24.73 0.36 6.20
CA ALA A 59 -23.99 1.61 6.16
C ALA A 59 -24.92 2.77 6.53
N LYS A 60 -24.71 3.37 7.72
CA LYS A 60 -25.38 4.60 8.08
C LYS A 60 -24.97 5.66 7.06
N PRO A 61 -25.92 6.23 6.30
CA PRO A 61 -25.57 7.19 5.27
C PRO A 61 -24.87 8.38 5.93
N THR A 62 -23.65 8.67 5.45
CA THR A 62 -22.99 9.94 5.77
C THR A 62 -23.80 11.07 5.15
N THR A 63 -23.77 12.25 5.76
CA THR A 63 -24.50 13.44 5.30
C THR A 63 -24.11 13.90 3.90
N THR A 64 -23.00 13.40 3.36
CA THR A 64 -22.44 13.75 2.05
C THR A 64 -22.86 12.82 0.90
N GLY A 65 -23.51 11.69 1.18
CA GLY A 65 -23.90 10.71 0.17
C GLY A 65 -22.77 9.81 -0.34
N PHE A 66 -21.56 9.94 0.22
CA PHE A 66 -20.40 9.10 -0.08
C PHE A 66 -19.72 8.68 1.23
N ASP A 67 -19.40 7.39 1.34
CA ASP A 67 -18.61 6.85 2.42
C ASP A 67 -17.14 6.74 1.98
N GLU A 68 -16.21 7.19 2.84
CA GLU A 68 -14.79 7.15 2.55
C GLU A 68 -14.14 5.94 3.23
N TYR A 69 -13.51 5.08 2.45
CA TYR A 69 -12.61 4.05 2.92
C TYR A 69 -11.18 4.39 2.50
N ALA A 70 -10.27 4.55 3.44
CA ALA A 70 -8.92 4.98 3.14
C ALA A 70 -7.86 4.14 3.86
N SER A 71 -6.78 3.83 3.13
CA SER A 71 -5.54 3.27 3.65
C SER A 71 -4.35 4.10 3.19
N GLU A 72 -3.14 3.65 3.49
CA GLU A 72 -1.92 4.27 2.96
C GLU A 72 -1.82 4.19 1.43
N HIS A 73 -2.45 3.17 0.84
CA HIS A 73 -2.24 2.79 -0.55
C HIS A 73 -3.41 3.10 -1.47
N ILE A 74 -4.61 3.36 -0.94
CA ILE A 74 -5.81 3.67 -1.71
C ILE A 74 -6.80 4.49 -0.90
N ARG A 75 -7.58 5.32 -1.59
CA ARG A 75 -8.80 5.94 -1.08
C ARG A 75 -9.96 5.55 -1.98
N ILE A 76 -11.02 5.04 -1.40
CA ILE A 76 -12.24 4.65 -2.11
C ILE A 76 -13.41 5.48 -1.59
N TRP A 77 -14.16 6.03 -2.50
CA TRP A 77 -15.42 6.71 -2.24
C TRP A 77 -16.56 5.78 -2.66
N ASP A 78 -17.27 5.22 -1.70
CA ASP A 78 -18.46 4.39 -1.94
C ASP A 78 -19.70 5.29 -1.95
N SER A 79 -20.35 5.44 -3.10
CA SER A 79 -21.54 6.25 -3.19
C SER A 79 -22.71 5.60 -2.47
N LYS A 80 -23.57 6.41 -1.87
CA LYS A 80 -24.92 5.97 -1.53
C LYS A 80 -25.56 5.39 -2.79
N GLY A 81 -26.18 4.21 -2.67
CA GLY A 81 -26.80 3.56 -3.83
C GLY A 81 -27.88 4.45 -4.47
N LEU A 82 -27.90 4.44 -5.78
CA LEU A 82 -28.98 5.04 -6.58
C LEU A 82 -30.28 4.28 -6.31
N GLU A 83 -31.34 4.99 -5.97
CA GLU A 83 -32.68 4.42 -5.83
C GLU A 83 -33.48 4.68 -7.10
N PRO A 84 -34.22 3.67 -7.62
CA PRO A 84 -35.00 3.82 -8.85
C PRO A 84 -36.07 4.93 -8.74
N GLY A 85 -36.31 5.63 -9.83
CA GLY A 85 -37.34 6.63 -9.93
C GLY A 85 -36.93 8.04 -9.48
N GLU A 86 -37.64 8.63 -8.51
CA GLU A 86 -37.41 10.03 -8.09
C GLU A 86 -36.00 10.30 -7.54
N GLY A 87 -35.27 9.26 -7.13
CA GLY A 87 -33.88 9.37 -6.67
C GLY A 87 -32.84 9.60 -7.77
N GLU A 88 -33.16 9.27 -9.03
CA GLU A 88 -32.20 9.33 -10.14
C GLU A 88 -31.63 10.73 -10.42
N PRO A 89 -32.48 11.81 -10.55
CA PRO A 89 -31.96 13.16 -10.75
C PRO A 89 -31.15 13.69 -9.56
N VAL A 90 -31.57 13.32 -8.36
CA VAL A 90 -30.87 13.73 -7.12
C VAL A 90 -29.47 13.07 -7.08
N PHE A 91 -29.39 11.81 -7.42
CA PHE A 91 -28.11 11.09 -7.48
C PHE A 91 -27.19 11.66 -8.58
N ALA A 92 -27.71 11.94 -9.77
CA ALA A 92 -26.93 12.53 -10.86
C ALA A 92 -26.38 13.91 -10.46
N ALA A 93 -27.20 14.75 -9.80
CA ALA A 93 -26.77 16.05 -9.30
C ALA A 93 -25.70 15.92 -8.20
N MET A 94 -25.87 14.98 -7.26
CA MET A 94 -24.92 14.69 -6.19
C MET A 94 -23.58 14.22 -6.77
N LEU A 95 -23.60 13.28 -7.71
CA LEU A 95 -22.40 12.75 -8.38
C LEU A 95 -21.68 13.84 -9.17
N THR A 96 -22.41 14.64 -9.92
CA THR A 96 -21.86 15.78 -10.67
C THR A 96 -21.20 16.79 -9.73
N GLY A 97 -21.86 17.12 -8.62
CA GLY A 97 -21.31 18.03 -7.60
C GLY A 97 -20.03 17.52 -7.00
N PHE A 98 -20.00 16.24 -6.61
CA PHE A 98 -18.83 15.58 -6.06
C PHE A 98 -17.64 15.58 -7.03
N LEU A 99 -17.86 15.16 -8.27
CA LEU A 99 -16.81 15.14 -9.30
C LEU A 99 -16.27 16.54 -9.59
N LYS A 100 -17.16 17.53 -9.67
CA LYS A 100 -16.78 18.93 -9.89
C LYS A 100 -15.93 19.48 -8.76
N GLU A 101 -16.32 19.25 -7.51
CA GLU A 101 -15.56 19.67 -6.32
C GLU A 101 -14.14 19.07 -6.34
N ARG A 102 -14.04 17.78 -6.60
CA ARG A 102 -12.73 17.08 -6.67
C ARG A 102 -11.87 17.59 -7.81
N ARG A 103 -12.43 17.77 -8.99
CA ARG A 103 -11.73 18.28 -10.18
C ARG A 103 -11.25 19.71 -10.03
N MET A 104 -11.97 20.55 -9.27
CA MET A 104 -11.59 21.95 -8.99
C MET A 104 -10.49 22.09 -7.92
N SER A 105 -10.14 21.03 -7.22
CA SER A 105 -9.03 21.05 -6.25
C SER A 105 -7.70 21.30 -6.97
N SER A 106 -6.88 22.19 -6.40
CA SER A 106 -5.50 22.40 -6.85
C SER A 106 -4.59 21.22 -6.53
N ASP A 107 -5.01 20.37 -5.59
CA ASP A 107 -4.32 19.14 -5.25
C ASP A 107 -4.81 18.00 -6.16
N VAL A 108 -3.97 17.64 -7.14
CA VAL A 108 -4.24 16.55 -8.10
C VAL A 108 -4.44 15.21 -7.38
N ASP A 109 -3.79 15.02 -6.23
CA ASP A 109 -3.93 13.78 -5.45
C ASP A 109 -5.29 13.68 -4.74
N SER A 110 -6.14 14.71 -4.81
CA SER A 110 -7.54 14.70 -4.35
C SER A 110 -8.56 14.42 -5.48
N HIS A 111 -8.14 14.43 -6.76
CA HIS A 111 -9.01 14.14 -7.88
C HIS A 111 -9.50 12.69 -7.86
N VAL A 112 -10.64 12.40 -8.49
CA VAL A 112 -11.05 11.02 -8.81
C VAL A 112 -10.17 10.53 -9.97
N HIS A 113 -9.47 9.41 -9.78
CA HIS A 113 -8.56 8.87 -10.79
C HIS A 113 -9.20 7.78 -11.63
N LEU A 114 -10.21 7.11 -11.08
CA LEU A 114 -10.93 6.02 -11.70
C LEU A 114 -12.31 5.84 -11.08
N VAL A 115 -13.26 5.38 -11.86
CA VAL A 115 -14.64 5.06 -11.43
C VAL A 115 -14.92 3.58 -11.68
N TRP A 116 -15.43 2.87 -10.68
CA TRP A 116 -16.07 1.57 -10.84
C TRP A 116 -17.58 1.78 -10.84
N TYR A 117 -18.20 1.71 -11.99
CA TYR A 117 -19.66 1.81 -12.12
C TYR A 117 -20.26 0.40 -12.06
N THR A 118 -20.99 0.11 -11.00
CA THR A 118 -21.45 -1.26 -10.69
C THR A 118 -22.90 -1.46 -11.09
N ILE A 119 -23.17 -2.43 -11.96
CA ILE A 119 -24.51 -2.84 -12.42
C ILE A 119 -24.72 -4.30 -12.03
N GLN A 120 -25.90 -4.63 -11.48
CA GLN A 120 -26.23 -5.98 -11.05
C GLN A 120 -26.55 -6.90 -12.26
N GLY A 121 -25.77 -7.98 -12.43
CA GLY A 121 -25.95 -8.95 -13.51
C GLY A 121 -27.30 -9.70 -13.52
N PRO A 122 -27.76 -10.28 -12.39
CA PRO A 122 -29.00 -11.06 -12.35
C PRO A 122 -30.26 -10.28 -12.76
N GLY A 123 -30.27 -8.98 -12.54
CA GLY A 123 -31.40 -8.12 -12.96
C GLY A 123 -31.50 -7.95 -14.48
N ALA A 124 -30.40 -8.19 -15.20
CA ALA A 124 -30.24 -8.02 -16.65
C ALA A 124 -30.81 -6.71 -17.19
N ARG A 125 -30.86 -5.67 -16.36
CA ARG A 125 -31.40 -4.36 -16.70
C ARG A 125 -30.30 -3.31 -16.63
N ILE A 126 -30.04 -2.71 -17.77
CA ILE A 126 -29.37 -1.44 -17.88
C ILE A 126 -30.48 -0.41 -18.09
N THR A 127 -30.62 0.52 -17.18
CA THR A 127 -31.62 1.57 -17.26
C THR A 127 -31.16 2.71 -18.17
N ASP A 128 -32.10 3.56 -18.62
CA ASP A 128 -31.69 4.75 -19.37
C ASP A 128 -30.91 5.72 -18.49
N CYS A 129 -31.16 5.74 -17.19
CA CYS A 129 -30.36 6.47 -16.20
C CYS A 129 -28.91 5.96 -16.12
N ASP A 130 -28.68 4.63 -16.12
CA ASP A 130 -27.31 4.08 -16.18
C ASP A 130 -26.57 4.63 -17.41
N LEU A 131 -27.23 4.60 -18.57
CA LEU A 131 -26.64 5.09 -19.81
C LEU A 131 -26.37 6.60 -19.77
N GLU A 132 -27.31 7.39 -19.24
CA GLU A 132 -27.14 8.82 -19.07
C GLU A 132 -25.98 9.15 -18.12
N LEU A 133 -25.88 8.47 -16.98
CA LEU A 133 -24.77 8.64 -16.05
C LEU A 133 -23.43 8.30 -16.71
N LEU A 134 -23.34 7.19 -17.41
CA LEU A 134 -22.12 6.74 -18.08
C LEU A 134 -21.70 7.65 -19.23
N THR A 135 -22.64 8.11 -20.05
CA THR A 135 -22.34 8.86 -21.29
C THR A 135 -22.35 10.38 -21.12
N SER A 136 -22.86 10.89 -19.99
CA SER A 136 -22.94 12.32 -19.72
C SER A 136 -22.16 12.71 -18.48
N VAL A 137 -22.56 12.23 -17.30
CA VAL A 137 -21.94 12.64 -16.02
C VAL A 137 -20.50 12.12 -15.89
N LEU A 138 -20.28 10.88 -16.29
CA LEU A 138 -18.99 10.19 -16.19
C LEU A 138 -18.19 10.20 -17.50
N ALA A 139 -18.67 10.86 -18.55
CA ALA A 139 -18.06 10.85 -19.88
C ALA A 139 -16.60 11.30 -19.94
N ASN A 140 -16.15 12.10 -18.97
CA ASN A 140 -14.78 12.61 -18.88
C ASN A 140 -13.93 11.90 -17.82
N GLU A 141 -14.45 10.82 -17.21
CA GLU A 141 -13.74 10.04 -16.22
C GLU A 141 -13.24 8.71 -16.83
N HIS A 142 -12.21 8.14 -16.23
CA HIS A 142 -11.84 6.76 -16.52
C HIS A 142 -12.81 5.83 -15.83
N VAL A 143 -13.69 5.18 -16.59
CA VAL A 143 -14.76 4.33 -16.05
C VAL A 143 -14.52 2.88 -16.41
N ILE A 144 -14.67 2.01 -15.43
CA ILE A 144 -14.85 0.57 -15.61
C ILE A 144 -16.26 0.21 -15.21
N VAL A 145 -17.03 -0.34 -16.14
CA VAL A 145 -18.37 -0.87 -15.85
C VAL A 145 -18.24 -2.28 -15.30
N VAL A 146 -18.69 -2.49 -14.08
CA VAL A 146 -18.58 -3.77 -13.38
C VAL A 146 -19.94 -4.44 -13.33
N LEU A 147 -20.11 -5.52 -14.09
CA LEU A 147 -21.29 -6.39 -14.00
C LEU A 147 -21.11 -7.32 -12.80
N SER A 148 -21.71 -6.93 -11.66
CA SER A 148 -21.58 -7.66 -10.39
C SER A 148 -22.48 -8.89 -10.34
N LYS A 149 -22.18 -9.84 -9.45
CA LYS A 149 -22.94 -11.09 -9.27
C LYS A 149 -23.11 -11.85 -10.59
N ALA A 150 -22.09 -11.80 -11.45
CA ALA A 150 -22.14 -12.43 -12.76
C ALA A 150 -22.16 -13.98 -12.72
N ASP A 151 -21.82 -14.56 -11.57
CA ASP A 151 -21.88 -16.00 -11.29
C ASP A 151 -23.30 -16.56 -11.16
N ILE A 152 -24.25 -15.73 -10.75
CA ILE A 152 -25.67 -16.11 -10.64
C ILE A 152 -26.54 -15.58 -11.78
N ALA A 153 -25.95 -14.81 -12.69
CA ALA A 153 -26.59 -14.37 -13.92
C ALA A 153 -26.41 -15.40 -15.04
N ARG A 154 -27.39 -15.54 -15.93
CA ARG A 154 -27.24 -16.39 -17.11
C ARG A 154 -26.27 -15.75 -18.11
N PRO A 155 -25.42 -16.54 -18.81
CA PRO A 155 -24.45 -16.00 -19.78
C PRO A 155 -25.07 -15.09 -20.84
N GLU A 156 -26.28 -15.44 -21.31
CA GLU A 156 -27.02 -14.67 -22.31
C GLU A 156 -27.41 -13.29 -21.77
N GLN A 157 -27.72 -13.20 -20.47
CA GLN A 157 -28.05 -11.93 -19.82
C GLN A 157 -26.83 -11.02 -19.78
N ILE A 158 -25.68 -11.55 -19.37
CA ILE A 158 -24.41 -10.81 -19.36
C ILE A 158 -24.04 -10.38 -20.78
N GLY A 159 -24.20 -11.27 -21.78
CA GLY A 159 -23.95 -10.94 -23.19
C GLY A 159 -24.84 -9.79 -23.70
N ALA A 160 -26.13 -9.83 -23.39
CA ALA A 160 -27.07 -8.77 -23.76
C ALA A 160 -26.74 -7.43 -23.08
N MET A 161 -26.33 -7.45 -21.81
CA MET A 161 -25.89 -6.25 -21.09
C MET A 161 -24.63 -5.64 -21.73
N ARG A 162 -23.63 -6.48 -22.03
CA ARG A 162 -22.41 -6.02 -22.73
C ARG A 162 -22.74 -5.40 -24.07
N ALA A 163 -23.58 -6.04 -24.88
CA ALA A 163 -24.02 -5.51 -26.18
C ALA A 163 -24.66 -4.13 -26.03
N ARG A 164 -25.63 -3.97 -25.12
CA ARG A 164 -26.32 -2.69 -24.88
C ARG A 164 -25.37 -1.57 -24.42
N LEU A 165 -24.39 -1.88 -23.55
CA LEU A 165 -23.38 -0.91 -23.12
C LEU A 165 -22.48 -0.50 -24.30
N THR A 166 -22.08 -1.46 -25.12
CA THR A 166 -21.26 -1.21 -26.31
C THR A 166 -22.01 -0.36 -27.34
N GLU A 167 -23.30 -0.63 -27.59
CA GLU A 167 -24.16 0.15 -28.44
C GLU A 167 -24.31 1.60 -27.95
N ALA A 168 -24.26 1.82 -26.63
CA ALA A 168 -24.26 3.14 -26.01
C ALA A 168 -22.90 3.85 -26.06
N GLY A 169 -21.86 3.24 -26.65
CA GLY A 169 -20.54 3.82 -26.83
C GLY A 169 -19.54 3.52 -25.71
N ILE A 170 -19.87 2.60 -24.80
CA ILE A 170 -18.90 2.13 -23.79
C ILE A 170 -17.94 1.13 -24.43
N ASP A 171 -16.64 1.35 -24.24
CA ASP A 171 -15.62 0.45 -24.74
C ASP A 171 -15.81 -0.96 -24.16
N PRO A 172 -15.93 -2.01 -24.99
CA PRO A 172 -16.07 -3.39 -24.52
C PRO A 172 -14.95 -3.84 -23.57
N GLU A 173 -13.73 -3.30 -23.75
CA GLU A 173 -12.59 -3.59 -22.85
C GLU A 173 -12.75 -2.98 -21.46
N HIS A 174 -13.62 -1.98 -21.32
CA HIS A 174 -13.93 -1.36 -20.04
C HIS A 174 -15.14 -1.98 -19.32
N ILE A 175 -15.67 -3.09 -19.84
CA ILE A 175 -16.81 -3.81 -19.23
C ILE A 175 -16.28 -5.13 -18.65
N VAL A 176 -16.24 -5.25 -17.34
CA VAL A 176 -15.78 -6.46 -16.64
C VAL A 176 -16.94 -7.16 -15.92
N SER A 177 -16.84 -8.47 -15.76
CA SER A 177 -17.81 -9.26 -15.01
C SER A 177 -17.19 -9.70 -13.68
N ALA A 178 -17.73 -9.20 -12.57
CA ALA A 178 -17.29 -9.58 -11.24
C ALA A 178 -18.19 -10.65 -10.63
N ARG A 179 -17.58 -11.66 -10.01
CA ARG A 179 -18.25 -12.75 -9.32
C ARG A 179 -18.29 -12.46 -7.82
N ASP A 180 -19.22 -13.10 -7.11
CA ASP A 180 -19.31 -12.97 -5.67
C ASP A 180 -18.07 -13.55 -4.97
N ARG A 181 -17.83 -13.11 -3.72
CA ARG A 181 -16.73 -13.54 -2.84
C ARG A 181 -16.66 -15.07 -2.70
N GLN A 182 -17.80 -15.77 -2.75
CA GLN A 182 -17.86 -17.22 -2.66
C GLN A 182 -17.34 -17.96 -3.90
N SER A 183 -17.34 -17.31 -5.05
CA SER A 183 -16.88 -17.88 -6.34
C SER A 183 -15.36 -17.73 -6.57
N GLY A 184 -14.63 -17.16 -5.61
CA GLY A 184 -13.18 -16.98 -5.66
C GLY A 184 -12.72 -15.71 -6.41
N SER A 185 -11.42 -15.45 -6.34
CA SER A 185 -10.77 -14.21 -6.81
C SER A 185 -10.81 -13.99 -8.33
N GLN A 186 -11.19 -14.99 -9.12
CA GLN A 186 -11.06 -14.96 -10.58
C GLN A 186 -11.91 -13.88 -11.26
N GLY A 187 -13.10 -13.57 -10.70
CA GLY A 187 -13.96 -12.52 -11.23
C GLY A 187 -13.50 -11.09 -10.93
N CYS A 188 -12.66 -10.90 -9.90
CA CYS A 188 -12.10 -9.60 -9.58
C CYS A 188 -10.71 -9.38 -10.23
N LYS A 189 -10.10 -10.43 -10.78
CA LYS A 189 -8.77 -10.33 -11.39
C LYS A 189 -8.76 -9.39 -12.60
N GLU A 190 -9.70 -9.56 -13.50
CA GLU A 190 -9.88 -8.69 -14.67
C GLU A 190 -10.09 -7.22 -14.26
N LEU A 191 -10.90 -6.97 -13.22
CA LEU A 191 -11.10 -5.63 -12.68
C LEU A 191 -9.79 -5.02 -12.14
N VAL A 192 -9.02 -5.80 -11.39
CA VAL A 192 -7.74 -5.35 -10.82
C VAL A 192 -6.72 -5.04 -11.93
N GLU A 193 -6.57 -5.91 -12.91
CA GLU A 193 -5.67 -5.72 -14.06
C GLU A 193 -6.05 -4.48 -14.87
N LEU A 194 -7.35 -4.31 -15.15
CA LEU A 194 -7.84 -3.16 -15.87
C LEU A 194 -7.69 -1.85 -15.07
N THR A 195 -7.99 -1.88 -13.77
CA THR A 195 -7.77 -0.75 -12.87
C THR A 195 -6.31 -0.31 -12.88
N GLN A 196 -5.38 -1.26 -12.78
CA GLN A 196 -3.95 -0.99 -12.80
C GLN A 196 -3.51 -0.41 -14.16
N ARG A 197 -4.07 -0.89 -15.27
CA ARG A 197 -3.78 -0.40 -16.63
C ARG A 197 -4.26 1.03 -16.83
N LEU A 198 -5.46 1.37 -16.36
CA LEU A 198 -6.08 2.68 -16.55
C LEU A 198 -5.58 3.75 -15.56
N LEU A 199 -5.13 3.38 -14.39
CA LEU A 199 -4.54 4.34 -13.45
C LEU A 199 -3.29 5.00 -14.04
N PRO A 200 -3.08 6.32 -13.81
CA PRO A 200 -1.82 6.97 -14.15
C PRO A 200 -0.63 6.29 -13.45
N ALA A 201 0.52 6.24 -14.11
CA ALA A 201 1.70 5.49 -13.66
C ALA A 201 2.09 5.78 -12.19
N ALA A 202 1.95 7.04 -11.75
CA ALA A 202 2.29 7.46 -10.38
C ALA A 202 1.46 6.78 -9.27
N TYR A 203 0.30 6.20 -9.61
CA TYR A 203 -0.65 5.60 -8.65
C TYR A 203 -0.69 4.07 -8.70
N ARG A 204 -0.07 3.46 -9.73
CA ARG A 204 -0.16 2.01 -9.98
C ARG A 204 0.47 1.17 -8.87
N ASP A 205 1.66 1.54 -8.42
CA ASP A 205 2.37 0.82 -7.37
C ASP A 205 1.56 0.79 -6.07
N SER A 206 0.97 1.93 -5.69
CA SER A 206 0.11 2.01 -4.50
C SER A 206 -1.14 1.16 -4.65
N PHE A 207 -1.75 1.11 -5.83
CA PHE A 207 -2.91 0.24 -6.06
C PHE A 207 -2.55 -1.25 -5.96
N VAL A 208 -1.38 -1.65 -6.49
CA VAL A 208 -0.88 -3.04 -6.36
C VAL A 208 -0.73 -3.42 -4.88
N GLU A 209 -0.25 -2.52 -4.05
CA GLU A 209 -0.13 -2.76 -2.61
C GLU A 209 -1.49 -2.80 -1.89
N ALA A 210 -2.48 -2.07 -2.39
CA ALA A 210 -3.82 -2.00 -1.80
C ALA A 210 -4.67 -3.24 -2.08
N GLN A 211 -4.61 -3.77 -3.31
CA GLN A 211 -5.44 -4.88 -3.75
C GLN A 211 -4.97 -6.22 -3.20
N ARG A 212 -5.85 -7.23 -3.13
CA ARG A 212 -5.55 -8.57 -2.57
C ARG A 212 -5.75 -9.71 -3.55
N ILE A 213 -6.15 -9.40 -4.77
CA ILE A 213 -6.53 -10.38 -5.79
C ILE A 213 -5.30 -10.94 -6.50
N ASP A 214 -4.43 -10.04 -6.99
CA ASP A 214 -3.21 -10.40 -7.70
C ASP A 214 -2.05 -10.53 -6.73
N ARG A 215 -1.86 -11.74 -6.22
CA ARG A 215 -0.79 -12.09 -5.29
C ARG A 215 0.59 -12.00 -5.93
N GLU A 216 0.70 -12.36 -7.21
CA GLU A 216 1.97 -12.37 -7.93
C GLU A 216 2.47 -10.94 -8.13
N ALA A 217 1.61 -10.02 -8.58
CA ALA A 217 1.95 -8.61 -8.68
C ALA A 217 2.37 -8.01 -7.33
N ARG A 218 1.72 -8.41 -6.23
CA ARG A 218 2.11 -7.97 -4.88
C ARG A 218 3.47 -8.50 -4.44
N ILE A 219 3.81 -9.75 -4.75
CA ILE A 219 5.13 -10.33 -4.49
C ILE A 219 6.18 -9.57 -5.30
N GLU A 220 5.92 -9.34 -6.58
CA GLU A 220 6.81 -8.57 -7.44
C GLU A 220 7.01 -7.14 -6.92
N ALA A 221 5.95 -6.48 -6.47
CA ALA A 221 6.05 -5.15 -5.86
C ALA A 221 6.96 -5.13 -4.62
N VAL A 222 6.93 -6.19 -3.78
CA VAL A 222 7.87 -6.32 -2.65
C VAL A 222 9.31 -6.46 -3.16
N HIS A 223 9.55 -7.29 -4.16
CA HIS A 223 10.90 -7.47 -4.74
C HIS A 223 11.43 -6.18 -5.41
N ASN A 224 10.58 -5.42 -6.07
CA ASN A 224 10.94 -4.15 -6.74
C ASN A 224 11.39 -3.07 -5.74
N LYS A 225 11.10 -3.22 -4.43
CA LYS A 225 11.61 -2.34 -3.38
C LYS A 225 13.13 -2.46 -3.14
N LYS A 226 13.77 -3.52 -3.64
CA LYS A 226 15.22 -3.78 -3.46
C LYS A 226 16.11 -2.62 -3.90
N GLY A 227 15.79 -1.99 -5.01
CA GLY A 227 16.55 -0.83 -5.52
C GLY A 227 16.49 0.36 -4.57
N LYS A 228 15.29 0.71 -4.10
CA LYS A 228 15.09 1.79 -3.11
C LYS A 228 15.75 1.46 -1.77
N ALA A 229 15.64 0.22 -1.30
CA ALA A 229 16.30 -0.24 -0.09
C ALA A 229 17.83 -0.12 -0.19
N SER A 230 18.41 -0.53 -1.31
CA SER A 230 19.85 -0.39 -1.56
C SER A 230 20.30 1.07 -1.53
N ALA A 231 19.51 1.99 -2.07
CA ALA A 231 19.80 3.43 -2.02
C ALA A 231 19.76 3.98 -0.59
N ILE A 232 18.78 3.58 0.22
CA ILE A 232 18.69 3.95 1.66
C ILE A 232 19.92 3.45 2.42
N ILE A 233 20.30 2.19 2.21
CA ILE A 233 21.46 1.57 2.87
C ILE A 233 22.74 2.27 2.44
N ALA A 234 22.92 2.56 1.15
CA ALA A 234 24.09 3.24 0.63
C ALA A 234 24.24 4.65 1.23
N ALA A 235 23.16 5.44 1.29
CA ALA A 235 23.16 6.76 1.89
C ALA A 235 23.57 6.73 3.37
N ALA A 236 22.99 5.82 4.15
CA ALA A 236 23.35 5.64 5.56
C ALA A 236 24.82 5.18 5.73
N THR A 237 25.29 4.27 4.85
CA THR A 237 26.66 3.78 4.84
C THR A 237 27.67 4.92 4.58
N VAL A 238 27.40 5.77 3.59
CA VAL A 238 28.24 6.94 3.28
C VAL A 238 28.28 7.91 4.46
N THR A 239 27.14 8.21 5.06
CA THR A 239 27.05 9.07 6.24
C THR A 239 27.85 8.51 7.42
N ALA A 240 27.69 7.21 7.71
CA ALA A 240 28.42 6.54 8.77
C ALA A 240 29.95 6.52 8.51
N THR A 241 30.37 6.36 7.26
CA THR A 241 31.77 6.43 6.85
C THR A 241 32.34 7.83 7.12
N GLY A 242 31.59 8.87 6.81
CA GLY A 242 31.97 10.27 7.09
C GLY A 242 32.13 10.55 8.59
N ILE A 243 31.22 10.03 9.42
CA ILE A 243 31.30 10.14 10.89
C ILE A 243 32.57 9.45 11.40
N GLY A 244 32.85 8.20 10.98
CA GLY A 244 34.03 7.45 11.40
C GLY A 244 35.35 8.02 10.86
N ALA A 245 35.32 8.96 9.91
CA ALA A 245 36.51 9.66 9.42
C ALA A 245 36.92 10.84 10.32
N THR A 246 36.04 11.30 11.21
CA THR A 246 36.31 12.41 12.12
C THR A 246 37.11 11.91 13.33
N PRO A 247 38.26 12.51 13.68
CA PRO A 247 39.10 12.04 14.78
C PRO A 247 38.56 12.51 16.15
N ILE A 248 37.34 12.16 16.52
CA ILE A 248 36.73 12.49 17.80
C ILE A 248 36.60 11.24 18.64
N PRO A 249 37.46 10.99 19.63
CA PRO A 249 37.31 9.81 20.49
C PRO A 249 36.00 9.86 21.28
N VAL A 250 35.25 8.74 21.33
CA VAL A 250 34.02 8.55 22.13
C VAL A 250 32.72 9.10 21.50
N ALA A 251 32.74 10.04 20.54
CA ALA A 251 31.53 10.57 19.93
C ALA A 251 30.91 9.65 18.86
N ASP A 252 31.69 8.71 18.33
CA ASP A 252 31.31 7.93 17.14
C ASP A 252 30.04 7.09 17.36
N ALA A 253 29.89 6.44 18.51
CA ALA A 253 28.70 5.61 18.79
C ALA A 253 27.43 6.44 18.93
N ALA A 254 27.51 7.60 19.58
CA ALA A 254 26.37 8.49 19.78
C ALA A 254 25.88 9.12 18.44
N LEU A 255 26.77 9.35 17.50
CA LEU A 255 26.45 9.88 16.18
C LEU A 255 25.99 8.80 15.20
N LEU A 256 26.46 7.55 15.33
CA LEU A 256 26.08 6.44 14.47
C LEU A 256 24.67 5.91 14.78
N ILE A 257 24.25 5.93 16.05
CA ILE A 257 22.92 5.45 16.45
C ILE A 257 21.79 6.14 15.68
N PRO A 258 21.71 7.48 15.58
CA PRO A 258 20.67 8.16 14.80
C PRO A 258 20.69 7.81 13.31
N VAL A 259 21.86 7.63 12.70
CA VAL A 259 21.97 7.24 11.29
C VAL A 259 21.42 5.82 11.07
N GLN A 260 21.73 4.89 11.95
CA GLN A 260 21.29 3.51 11.83
C GLN A 260 19.81 3.34 12.18
N THR A 261 19.32 4.00 13.21
CA THR A 261 17.89 3.99 13.55
C THR A 261 17.06 4.67 12.47
N GLY A 262 17.51 5.78 11.90
CA GLY A 262 16.88 6.43 10.75
C GLY A 262 16.84 5.52 9.51
N MET A 263 17.92 4.80 9.21
CA MET A 263 17.96 3.80 8.14
C MET A 263 16.95 2.66 8.38
N ILE A 264 16.88 2.13 9.60
CA ILE A 264 15.93 1.07 9.95
C ILE A 264 14.49 1.59 9.83
N ALA A 265 14.22 2.83 10.27
CA ALA A 265 12.91 3.47 10.14
C ALA A 265 12.51 3.63 8.67
N ALA A 266 13.42 4.08 7.81
CA ALA A 266 13.19 4.23 6.38
C ALA A 266 12.93 2.87 5.70
N LEU A 267 13.66 1.82 6.06
CA LEU A 267 13.42 0.47 5.56
C LEU A 267 12.08 -0.08 6.05
N ALA A 268 11.70 0.13 7.32
CA ALA A 268 10.40 -0.28 7.86
C ALA A 268 9.24 0.41 7.12
N ALA A 269 9.38 1.70 6.85
CA ALA A 269 8.43 2.48 6.05
C ALA A 269 8.34 1.96 4.61
N LEU A 270 9.47 1.71 3.95
CA LEU A 270 9.54 1.20 2.57
C LEU A 270 8.81 -0.14 2.42
N TYR A 271 9.00 -1.07 3.36
CA TYR A 271 8.35 -2.38 3.34
C TYR A 271 6.93 -2.38 3.92
N GLY A 272 6.38 -1.21 4.28
CA GLY A 272 4.99 -1.04 4.72
C GLY A 272 4.68 -1.79 6.02
N LEU A 273 5.61 -1.80 6.97
CA LEU A 273 5.39 -2.44 8.26
C LEU A 273 4.38 -1.63 9.07
N LYS A 274 3.25 -2.24 9.43
CA LYS A 274 2.20 -1.58 10.23
C LYS A 274 2.75 -1.14 11.60
N ARG A 275 2.12 -0.12 12.19
CA ARG A 275 2.50 0.46 13.48
C ARG A 275 2.63 -0.59 14.59
N GLU A 276 1.75 -1.60 14.59
CA GLU A 276 1.78 -2.73 15.53
C GLU A 276 3.05 -3.57 15.32
N ALA A 277 3.38 -3.92 14.08
CA ALA A 277 4.60 -4.67 13.76
C ALA A 277 5.86 -3.87 14.12
N VAL A 278 5.86 -2.55 13.90
CA VAL A 278 6.94 -1.67 14.33
C VAL A 278 7.11 -1.70 15.84
N ARG A 279 6.03 -1.59 16.60
CA ARG A 279 6.09 -1.63 18.08
C ARG A 279 6.50 -2.98 18.64
N HIS A 280 5.97 -4.07 18.09
CA HIS A 280 6.17 -5.41 18.67
C HIS A 280 7.40 -6.13 18.13
N ALA A 281 7.84 -5.86 16.92
CA ALA A 281 8.95 -6.56 16.30
C ALA A 281 10.18 -5.65 16.09
N VAL A 282 9.98 -4.43 15.58
CA VAL A 282 11.09 -3.56 15.19
C VAL A 282 11.71 -2.84 16.40
N LEU A 283 10.91 -2.32 17.32
CA LEU A 283 11.43 -1.60 18.49
C LEU A 283 12.30 -2.46 19.42
N PRO A 284 11.91 -3.70 19.79
CA PRO A 284 12.79 -4.58 20.55
C PRO A 284 14.11 -4.89 19.82
N PHE A 285 14.04 -5.04 18.50
CA PHE A 285 15.24 -5.22 17.66
C PHE A 285 16.14 -3.98 17.70
N VAL A 286 15.59 -2.79 17.48
CA VAL A 286 16.33 -1.51 17.56
C VAL A 286 16.94 -1.32 18.94
N ALA A 287 16.18 -1.55 20.01
CA ALA A 287 16.67 -1.44 21.38
C ALA A 287 17.84 -2.39 21.63
N ARG A 288 17.80 -3.60 21.11
CA ARG A 288 18.89 -4.59 21.21
C ARG A 288 20.13 -4.14 20.45
N VAL A 289 19.97 -3.64 19.21
CA VAL A 289 21.07 -3.09 18.41
C VAL A 289 21.73 -1.92 19.14
N VAL A 290 20.93 -0.95 19.60
CA VAL A 290 21.42 0.21 20.37
C VAL A 290 22.09 -0.22 21.67
N GLY A 291 21.51 -1.18 22.40
CA GLY A 291 22.08 -1.72 23.64
C GLY A 291 23.44 -2.40 23.42
N ILE A 292 23.60 -3.14 22.31
CA ILE A 292 24.88 -3.76 21.95
C ILE A 292 25.93 -2.68 21.65
N TYR A 293 25.56 -1.60 20.96
CA TYR A 293 26.45 -0.45 20.72
C TYR A 293 26.86 0.27 22.01
N ALA A 294 25.87 0.58 22.86
CA ALA A 294 26.13 1.26 24.14
C ALA A 294 27.02 0.44 25.08
N ALA A 295 26.89 -0.90 25.05
CA ALA A 295 27.73 -1.80 25.83
C ALA A 295 29.14 -2.06 25.22
N SER A 296 29.48 -1.42 24.11
CA SER A 296 30.69 -1.68 23.32
C SER A 296 30.82 -3.14 22.85
N SER A 297 29.74 -3.90 22.91
CA SER A 297 29.76 -5.37 22.71
C SER A 297 29.87 -5.74 21.24
N LEU A 298 29.33 -4.92 20.32
CA LEU A 298 29.53 -5.12 18.88
C LEU A 298 31.01 -4.95 18.51
N LEU A 299 31.68 -3.97 19.10
CA LEU A 299 33.12 -3.75 18.90
C LEU A 299 33.95 -4.93 19.44
N LYS A 300 33.53 -5.52 20.57
CA LYS A 300 34.19 -6.72 21.16
C LYS A 300 33.98 -8.00 20.37
N CYS A 301 32.91 -8.08 19.57
CA CYS A 301 32.64 -9.21 18.70
C CYS A 301 33.60 -9.31 17.50
N PHE A 302 34.37 -8.25 17.23
CA PHE A 302 35.33 -8.18 16.14
C PHE A 302 36.74 -7.95 16.73
N PRO A 303 37.57 -9.00 16.86
CA PRO A 303 38.82 -9.01 17.66
C PRO A 303 39.92 -8.05 17.17
N PHE A 304 39.73 -7.35 16.06
CA PHE A 304 40.72 -6.42 15.50
C PHE A 304 40.34 -4.93 15.63
N LEU A 305 39.25 -4.60 16.35
CA LEU A 305 38.74 -3.24 16.49
C LEU A 305 39.15 -2.67 17.85
N GLY A 306 40.47 -2.45 18.04
CA GLY A 306 40.97 -1.72 19.21
C GLY A 306 40.65 -0.22 19.09
N SER A 307 40.14 0.32 20.16
CA SER A 307 40.00 1.74 20.58
C SER A 307 39.59 2.85 19.59
N ALA A 308 39.55 2.66 18.28
CA ALA A 308 39.05 3.63 17.33
C ALA A 308 38.24 2.96 16.22
N ILE A 309 36.95 3.33 16.10
CA ILE A 309 36.17 3.02 14.91
C ILE A 309 36.69 3.92 13.79
N ASN A 310 37.37 3.32 12.82
CA ASN A 310 37.75 4.09 11.62
C ASN A 310 36.61 4.13 10.60
N ALA A 311 36.73 5.03 9.62
CA ALA A 311 35.72 5.26 8.58
C ALA A 311 35.26 3.98 7.88
N GLY A 312 36.19 3.07 7.61
CA GLY A 312 35.88 1.78 6.97
C GLY A 312 35.02 0.86 7.82
N VAL A 313 35.27 0.84 9.13
CA VAL A 313 34.50 0.00 10.08
C VAL A 313 33.10 0.52 10.28
N ALA A 314 32.93 1.85 10.51
CA ALA A 314 31.63 2.46 10.70
C ALA A 314 30.72 2.25 9.47
N GLY A 315 31.22 2.48 8.28
CA GLY A 315 30.51 2.24 7.04
C GLY A 315 30.16 0.76 6.83
N THR A 316 31.13 -0.15 7.07
CA THR A 316 30.90 -1.61 6.90
C THR A 316 29.84 -2.13 7.88
N LEU A 317 29.88 -1.70 9.15
CA LEU A 317 28.88 -2.08 10.15
C LEU A 317 27.47 -1.57 9.77
N THR A 318 27.36 -0.32 9.34
CA THR A 318 26.08 0.28 8.94
C THR A 318 25.53 -0.38 7.70
N GLY A 319 26.37 -0.67 6.69
CA GLY A 319 25.96 -1.39 5.50
C GLY A 319 25.48 -2.81 5.82
N ALA A 320 26.25 -3.57 6.60
CA ALA A 320 25.87 -4.92 7.02
C ALA A 320 24.55 -4.94 7.81
N LEU A 321 24.35 -3.96 8.71
CA LEU A 321 23.11 -3.81 9.47
C LEU A 321 21.92 -3.49 8.53
N GLY A 322 22.15 -2.64 7.54
CA GLY A 322 21.13 -2.29 6.55
C GLY A 322 20.68 -3.51 5.75
N TRP A 323 21.62 -4.30 5.21
CA TRP A 323 21.30 -5.50 4.45
C TRP A 323 20.64 -6.58 5.30
N PHE A 324 21.14 -6.80 6.51
CA PHE A 324 20.52 -7.72 7.47
C PHE A 324 19.06 -7.33 7.76
N THR A 325 18.81 -6.04 8.02
CA THR A 325 17.48 -5.52 8.31
C THR A 325 16.56 -5.61 7.08
N ARG A 326 17.08 -5.25 5.91
CA ARG A 326 16.32 -5.32 4.65
C ARG A 326 15.80 -6.74 4.40
N ASP A 327 16.63 -7.76 4.50
CA ASP A 327 16.23 -9.14 4.21
C ASP A 327 15.13 -9.63 5.15
N ARG A 328 15.17 -9.20 6.42
CA ARG A 328 14.12 -9.54 7.37
C ARG A 328 12.81 -8.79 7.09
N PHE A 329 12.89 -7.53 6.74
CA PHE A 329 11.69 -6.75 6.40
C PHE A 329 11.06 -7.22 5.09
N GLU A 330 11.87 -7.60 4.10
CA GLU A 330 11.39 -8.23 2.87
C GLU A 330 10.67 -9.56 3.18
N ALA A 331 11.27 -10.42 4.01
CA ALA A 331 10.64 -11.68 4.43
C ALA A 331 9.31 -11.45 5.17
N MET A 332 9.26 -10.46 6.07
CA MET A 332 8.02 -10.08 6.76
C MET A 332 6.94 -9.57 5.78
N ALA A 333 7.33 -8.76 4.81
CA ALA A 333 6.41 -8.24 3.79
C ALA A 333 5.90 -9.37 2.89
N LEU A 334 6.76 -10.29 2.46
CA LEU A 334 6.38 -11.47 1.68
C LEU A 334 5.45 -12.39 2.46
N ALA A 335 5.76 -12.72 3.71
CA ALA A 335 4.90 -13.53 4.57
C ALA A 335 3.48 -12.96 4.67
N LYS A 336 3.36 -11.62 4.83
CA LYS A 336 2.06 -10.94 4.84
C LYS A 336 1.31 -11.08 3.51
N VAL A 337 2.01 -11.05 2.37
CA VAL A 337 1.39 -11.24 1.05
C VAL A 337 1.01 -12.69 0.82
N THR A 338 1.85 -13.63 1.26
CA THR A 338 1.64 -15.08 1.06
C THR A 338 0.67 -15.70 2.07
N GLY A 339 0.36 -15.00 3.17
CA GLY A 339 -0.45 -15.52 4.27
C GLY A 339 0.32 -16.50 5.16
N GLU A 340 1.64 -16.55 5.04
CA GLU A 340 2.51 -17.34 5.91
C GLU A 340 2.71 -16.67 7.27
N PRO A 341 3.11 -17.42 8.31
CA PRO A 341 3.45 -16.84 9.60
C PRO A 341 4.55 -15.79 9.45
N VAL A 342 4.30 -14.59 9.97
CA VAL A 342 5.30 -13.52 9.91
C VAL A 342 6.51 -13.89 10.76
N PRO A 343 7.74 -13.94 10.18
CA PRO A 343 8.93 -14.31 10.92
C PRO A 343 9.23 -13.29 12.03
N GLN A 344 9.70 -13.79 13.16
CA GLN A 344 10.16 -12.91 14.25
C GLN A 344 11.42 -12.16 13.84
N LEU A 345 11.51 -10.92 14.27
CA LEU A 345 12.65 -10.07 14.03
C LEU A 345 13.67 -10.24 15.18
N ASP A 346 14.50 -11.26 15.07
CA ASP A 346 15.57 -11.48 16.03
C ASP A 346 16.92 -11.00 15.50
N PHE A 347 17.66 -10.30 16.36
CA PHE A 347 19.06 -9.97 16.09
C PHE A 347 19.93 -11.15 16.53
N ASP A 348 20.31 -11.98 15.55
CA ASP A 348 21.28 -13.05 15.74
C ASP A 348 22.66 -12.56 15.32
N LEU A 349 23.59 -12.57 16.29
CA LEU A 349 24.95 -12.10 16.07
C LEU A 349 25.74 -12.98 15.08
N GLU A 350 25.45 -14.26 15.01
CA GLU A 350 26.16 -15.17 14.10
C GLU A 350 25.77 -14.90 12.65
N THR A 351 24.48 -14.81 12.39
CA THR A 351 23.97 -14.40 11.09
C THR A 351 24.47 -12.99 10.73
N PHE A 352 24.45 -12.03 11.65
CA PHE A 352 24.96 -10.69 11.40
C PHE A 352 26.45 -10.68 11.02
N ARG A 353 27.28 -11.53 11.62
CA ARG A 353 28.69 -11.69 11.23
C ARG A 353 28.86 -12.14 9.78
N GLN A 354 27.97 -12.98 9.28
CA GLN A 354 27.99 -13.40 7.87
C GLN A 354 27.72 -12.22 6.94
N TYR A 355 26.70 -11.38 7.26
CA TYR A 355 26.44 -10.14 6.51
C TYR A 355 27.62 -9.18 6.57
N TYR A 356 28.25 -9.03 7.74
CA TYR A 356 29.43 -8.18 7.89
C TYR A 356 30.61 -8.69 7.05
N ALA A 357 30.87 -9.99 7.04
CA ALA A 357 31.93 -10.58 6.25
C ALA A 357 31.68 -10.43 4.74
N ALA A 358 30.46 -10.71 4.28
CA ALA A 358 30.08 -10.55 2.88
C ALA A 358 30.22 -9.08 2.42
N PHE A 359 29.71 -8.13 3.20
CA PHE A 359 29.79 -6.71 2.87
C PHE A 359 31.23 -6.16 2.87
N LYS A 360 32.12 -6.74 3.67
CA LYS A 360 33.55 -6.42 3.67
C LYS A 360 34.26 -6.89 2.40
N THR A 361 33.86 -8.06 1.88
CA THR A 361 34.49 -8.68 0.69
C THR A 361 34.06 -7.99 -0.61
N ASP A 362 32.82 -7.51 -0.71
CA ASP A 362 32.30 -6.79 -1.87
C ASP A 362 32.93 -5.39 -2.07
N LYS A 363 33.65 -4.88 -1.09
CA LYS A 363 34.36 -3.58 -1.15
C LYS A 363 35.85 -3.70 -1.47
N GLN A 364 36.37 -4.92 -1.62
CA GLN A 364 37.75 -5.17 -2.11
C GLN A 364 37.74 -5.52 -3.60
#